data_ed7220371289b1eb3867dd0ec3f7983a
#
_entry.id   ed7220371289b1eb3867dd0ec3f7983a
#
_cell.length_a   1.000
_cell.length_b   1.000
_cell.length_c   1.000
_cell.angle_alpha   90.00
_cell.angle_beta   90.00
_cell.angle_gamma   90.00
#
_symmetry.space_group_name_H-M   'P 1'
#
loop_
_entity.id
_entity.type
_entity.pdbx_description
1 polymer ?
#
loop_
_entity_poly.entity_id
_entity_poly.type
_entity_poly.pdbx_seq_one_letter_code
_entity_poly.pdbx_strand_id
1 'polypeptide(L)'
;MIKLAIDLGSSVTKIYRADASNGIVLAEPSCVAVSGMEREIKAIGKEAKKLMGKTAEFTEIVFPVYEGELVDMRLAAAMLKEFLARIGIKSARLKRSETLFSVPCGASEGLK
;
A
#
# COMPACT_ATOMS: atom_id res chain seq x y z
N MET A 1 4.32 15.98 -16.30
CA MET A 1 4.69 14.64 -15.82
C MET A 1 4.39 14.50 -14.32
N ILE A 2 3.81 13.40 -13.95
CA ILE A 2 3.52 13.15 -12.54
C ILE A 2 4.79 12.72 -11.82
N LYS A 3 5.04 13.32 -10.67
CA LYS A 3 6.19 12.97 -9.84
C LYS A 3 5.70 12.49 -8.48
N LEU A 4 6.02 11.26 -8.17
CA LEU A 4 5.56 10.61 -6.94
C LEU A 4 6.73 10.10 -6.11
N ALA A 5 6.56 10.15 -4.79
CA ALA A 5 7.43 9.43 -3.88
C ALA A 5 6.52 8.58 -3.02
N ILE A 6 6.76 7.29 -2.99
CA ILE A 6 5.93 6.35 -2.25
C ILE A 6 6.76 5.73 -1.13
N ASP A 7 6.35 5.99 0.09
CA ASP A 7 6.97 5.43 1.28
C ASP A 7 6.12 4.26 1.74
N LEU A 8 6.58 3.06 1.42
CA LEU A 8 5.86 1.83 1.73
C LEU A 8 6.31 1.28 3.07
N GLY A 9 5.66 1.75 4.12
CA GLY A 9 6.03 1.35 5.47
C GLY A 9 5.26 0.15 5.98
N SER A 10 5.74 -0.43 7.07
CA SER A 10 5.08 -1.58 7.68
C SER A 10 3.73 -1.21 8.28
N SER A 11 3.64 -0.04 8.87
CA SER A 11 2.39 0.41 9.50
C SER A 11 1.60 1.35 8.62
N VAL A 12 2.28 2.25 7.94
CA VAL A 12 1.63 3.30 7.15
C VAL A 12 2.31 3.42 5.81
N THR A 13 1.50 3.57 4.76
CA THR A 13 1.99 3.90 3.42
C THR A 13 1.69 5.36 3.19
N LYS A 14 2.68 6.11 2.74
CA LYS A 14 2.51 7.53 2.42
C LYS A 14 2.87 7.76 0.97
N ILE A 15 2.09 8.59 0.31
CA ILE A 15 2.37 8.99 -1.06
C ILE A 15 2.51 10.49 -1.10
N TYR A 16 3.61 10.94 -1.69
CA TYR A 16 3.90 12.35 -1.87
C TYR A 16 3.81 12.68 -3.35
N ARG A 17 3.33 13.85 -3.65
CA ARG A 17 3.23 14.31 -5.02
C ARG A 17 3.93 15.65 -5.14
N ALA A 18 4.97 15.71 -5.96
CA ALA A 18 5.79 16.89 -6.10
C ALA A 18 5.45 17.75 -7.32
N ASP A 19 4.67 17.19 -8.25
CA ASP A 19 4.41 17.87 -9.52
C ASP A 19 3.28 18.89 -9.46
N ALA A 20 2.32 18.69 -8.57
CA ALA A 20 1.14 19.56 -8.54
C ALA A 20 0.92 20.22 -7.18
N SER A 21 0.72 19.44 -6.14
CA SER A 21 0.33 20.00 -4.84
C SER A 21 1.41 19.91 -3.78
N ASN A 22 2.57 19.36 -4.10
CA ASN A 22 3.67 19.23 -3.16
C ASN A 22 3.25 18.83 -1.75
N GLY A 23 3.52 17.61 -1.40
CA GLY A 23 3.24 17.14 -0.06
C GLY A 23 2.58 15.79 -0.05
N ILE A 24 2.14 15.41 1.13
CA ILE A 24 1.51 14.12 1.33
C ILE A 24 0.10 14.16 0.78
N VAL A 25 -0.17 13.35 -0.23
CA VAL A 25 -1.51 13.29 -0.83
C VAL A 25 -2.27 12.05 -0.36
N LEU A 26 -1.57 11.13 0.30
CA LEU A 26 -2.22 9.96 0.89
C LEU A 26 -1.37 9.45 2.05
N ALA A 27 -2.04 9.07 3.13
CA ALA A 27 -1.40 8.40 4.26
C ALA A 27 -2.43 7.40 4.78
N GLU A 28 -2.14 6.11 4.59
CA GLU A 28 -3.07 5.05 4.95
C GLU A 28 -2.36 3.90 5.64
N PRO A 29 -3.04 3.21 6.54
CA PRO A 29 -2.45 2.01 7.12
C PRO A 29 -2.09 1.00 6.03
N SER A 30 -0.94 0.36 6.17
CA SER A 30 -0.44 -0.62 5.20
C SER A 30 -1.04 -1.98 5.49
N CYS A 31 -2.35 -2.13 5.29
CA CYS A 31 -3.00 -3.40 5.55
C CYS A 31 -4.16 -3.66 4.60
N VAL A 32 -4.49 -4.94 4.48
CA VAL A 32 -5.52 -5.43 3.58
C VAL A 32 -6.34 -6.47 4.32
N ALA A 33 -7.65 -6.38 4.25
CA ALA A 33 -8.54 -7.39 4.81
C ALA A 33 -8.91 -8.37 3.72
N VAL A 34 -8.67 -9.65 3.98
CA VAL A 34 -9.01 -10.71 3.04
C VAL A 34 -9.91 -11.71 3.73
N SER A 35 -10.75 -12.39 2.98
CA SER A 35 -11.64 -13.38 3.54
C SER A 35 -11.73 -14.61 2.68
N GLY A 36 -12.03 -15.72 3.34
CA GLY A 36 -12.22 -16.98 2.69
C GLY A 36 -10.92 -17.66 2.30
N MET A 37 -11.05 -18.89 1.79
CA MET A 37 -9.89 -19.65 1.37
C MET A 37 -9.24 -19.06 0.12
N GLU A 38 -10.01 -18.32 -0.66
CA GLU A 38 -9.51 -17.70 -1.86
C GLU A 38 -8.82 -16.36 -1.58
N ARG A 39 -8.85 -15.92 -0.33
CA ARG A 39 -8.23 -14.67 0.10
C ARG A 39 -8.72 -13.48 -0.72
N GLU A 40 -10.03 -13.38 -0.82
CA GLU A 40 -10.66 -12.28 -1.53
C GLU A 40 -10.49 -10.99 -0.75
N ILE A 41 -10.07 -9.92 -1.44
CA ILE A 41 -9.84 -8.64 -0.79
C ILE A 41 -11.18 -7.98 -0.46
N LYS A 42 -11.37 -7.65 0.81
CA LYS A 42 -12.60 -7.01 1.30
C LYS A 42 -12.41 -5.55 1.61
N ALA A 43 -11.23 -5.15 2.03
CA ALA A 43 -10.95 -3.76 2.37
C ALA A 43 -9.47 -3.50 2.32
N ILE A 44 -9.09 -2.24 2.16
CA ILE A 44 -7.69 -1.86 2.06
C ILE A 44 -7.47 -0.57 2.85
N GLY A 45 -6.35 -0.52 3.57
CA GLY A 45 -5.97 0.67 4.29
C GLY A 45 -6.81 0.89 5.54
N LYS A 46 -7.27 2.09 5.71
CA LYS A 46 -8.04 2.47 6.90
C LYS A 46 -9.26 1.60 7.11
N GLU A 47 -9.96 1.26 6.03
CA GLU A 47 -11.14 0.42 6.13
C GLU A 47 -10.79 -0.98 6.61
N ALA A 48 -9.64 -1.51 6.15
CA ALA A 48 -9.17 -2.80 6.61
C ALA A 48 -8.82 -2.75 8.09
N LYS A 49 -8.15 -1.69 8.51
CA LYS A 49 -7.74 -1.56 9.90
C LYS A 49 -8.94 -1.50 10.84
N LYS A 50 -10.03 -0.90 10.40
CA LYS A 50 -11.25 -0.84 11.21
C LYS A 50 -11.85 -2.20 11.48
N LEU A 51 -11.51 -3.18 10.67
CA LEU A 51 -12.02 -4.54 10.85
C LEU A 51 -11.20 -5.36 11.82
N MET A 52 -10.07 -4.86 12.28
CA MET A 52 -9.26 -5.58 13.25
C MET A 52 -10.05 -5.79 14.54
N GLY A 53 -10.07 -7.04 14.99
CA GLY A 53 -10.78 -7.39 16.21
C GLY A 53 -12.29 -7.41 16.10
N LYS A 54 -12.83 -7.07 14.93
CA LYS A 54 -14.27 -7.04 14.71
C LYS A 54 -14.69 -7.94 13.57
N THR A 55 -13.78 -8.79 13.15
CA THR A 55 -13.96 -9.55 11.94
C THR A 55 -14.95 -10.69 12.11
N ALA A 56 -15.68 -10.93 11.02
CA ALA A 56 -16.48 -12.12 10.91
C ALA A 56 -15.54 -13.30 10.67
N GLU A 57 -16.09 -14.50 10.74
CA GLU A 57 -15.31 -15.69 10.45
C GLU A 57 -14.60 -15.58 9.11
N PHE A 58 -13.40 -16.15 9.06
CA PHE A 58 -12.59 -16.25 7.84
C PHE A 58 -12.07 -14.93 7.32
N THR A 59 -12.13 -13.87 8.10
CA THR A 59 -11.54 -12.59 7.69
C THR A 59 -10.21 -12.40 8.40
N GLU A 60 -9.19 -12.09 7.63
CA GLU A 60 -7.85 -11.88 8.15
C GLU A 60 -7.33 -10.52 7.73
N ILE A 61 -6.63 -9.84 8.64
CA ILE A 61 -5.99 -8.57 8.31
C ILE A 61 -4.51 -8.87 8.05
N VAL A 62 -4.08 -8.57 6.83
CA VAL A 62 -2.72 -8.83 6.40
C VAL A 62 -1.96 -7.53 6.28
N PHE A 63 -0.74 -7.52 6.79
CA PHE A 63 0.19 -6.40 6.61
C PHE A 63 1.24 -6.85 5.60
N PRO A 64 1.12 -6.41 4.33
CA PRO A 64 2.00 -6.91 3.27
C PRO A 64 3.47 -6.56 3.47
N VAL A 65 3.75 -5.53 4.29
CA VAL A 65 5.12 -5.18 4.66
C VAL A 65 5.26 -5.43 6.15
N TYR A 66 6.17 -6.30 6.53
CA TYR A 66 6.35 -6.66 7.92
C TYR A 66 7.82 -6.61 8.29
N GLU A 67 8.13 -5.84 9.31
CA GLU A 67 9.52 -5.67 9.76
C GLU A 67 10.48 -5.32 8.62
N GLY A 68 10.02 -4.44 7.75
CA GLY A 68 10.86 -3.96 6.67
C GLY A 68 10.95 -4.87 5.46
N GLU A 69 10.13 -5.90 5.39
CA GLU A 69 10.15 -6.81 4.25
C GLU A 69 8.79 -6.94 3.61
N LEU A 70 8.78 -7.10 2.29
CA LEU A 70 7.58 -7.40 1.55
C LEU A 70 7.27 -8.87 1.74
N VAL A 71 6.25 -9.19 2.53
CA VAL A 71 5.92 -10.57 2.83
C VAL A 71 4.76 -11.09 2.00
N ASP A 72 4.02 -10.21 1.35
CA ASP A 72 2.95 -10.62 0.44
C ASP A 72 2.91 -9.67 -0.74
N MET A 73 3.57 -10.06 -1.81
CA MET A 73 3.72 -9.21 -2.99
C MET A 73 2.38 -8.94 -3.68
N ARG A 74 1.51 -9.94 -3.75
CA ARG A 74 0.22 -9.78 -4.41
C ARG A 74 -0.66 -8.76 -3.69
N LEU A 75 -0.71 -8.85 -2.38
CA LEU A 75 -1.52 -7.92 -1.61
C LEU A 75 -0.90 -6.54 -1.54
N ALA A 76 0.44 -6.47 -1.53
CA ALA A 76 1.11 -5.17 -1.57
C ALA A 76 0.80 -4.45 -2.88
N ALA A 77 0.84 -5.17 -3.99
CA ALA A 77 0.54 -4.59 -5.29
C ALA A 77 -0.91 -4.12 -5.37
N ALA A 78 -1.84 -4.94 -4.87
CA ALA A 78 -3.24 -4.56 -4.86
C ALA A 78 -3.48 -3.33 -3.99
N MET A 79 -2.81 -3.28 -2.85
CA MET A 79 -2.90 -2.15 -1.93
C MET A 79 -2.43 -0.85 -2.58
N LEU A 80 -1.26 -0.90 -3.21
CA LEU A 80 -0.73 0.28 -3.88
C LEU A 80 -1.60 0.73 -5.04
N LYS A 81 -2.12 -0.22 -5.80
CA LYS A 81 -2.99 0.12 -6.91
C LYS A 81 -4.23 0.86 -6.41
N GLU A 82 -4.81 0.39 -5.33
CA GLU A 82 -5.97 1.05 -4.74
C GLU A 82 -5.63 2.44 -4.23
N PHE A 83 -4.50 2.58 -3.53
CA PHE A 83 -4.10 3.89 -3.00
C PHE A 83 -3.86 4.89 -4.13
N LEU A 84 -3.22 4.45 -5.21
CA LEU A 84 -2.99 5.32 -6.35
C LEU A 84 -4.30 5.71 -7.01
N ALA A 85 -5.24 4.78 -7.10
CA ALA A 85 -6.55 5.08 -7.68
C ALA A 85 -7.28 6.14 -6.86
N ARG A 86 -7.13 6.12 -5.54
CA ARG A 86 -7.78 7.10 -4.67
C ARG A 86 -7.28 8.52 -4.90
N ILE A 87 -6.06 8.67 -5.38
CA ILE A 87 -5.51 9.98 -5.70
C ILE A 87 -5.58 10.28 -7.21
N GLY A 88 -6.35 9.46 -7.94
CA GLY A 88 -6.61 9.71 -9.34
C GLY A 88 -5.57 9.21 -10.32
N ILE A 89 -4.69 8.32 -9.87
CA ILE A 89 -3.63 7.80 -10.72
C ILE A 89 -3.89 6.34 -11.06
N LYS A 90 -4.11 6.08 -12.34
CA LYS A 90 -4.32 4.72 -12.84
C LYS A 90 -3.04 4.20 -13.47
N SER A 91 -2.99 2.89 -13.70
CA SER A 91 -1.79 2.23 -14.21
C SER A 91 -1.18 2.89 -15.45
N ALA A 92 -2.03 3.33 -16.37
CA ALA A 92 -1.53 3.95 -17.61
C ALA A 92 -0.79 5.25 -17.32
N ARG A 93 -1.28 6.05 -16.38
CA ARG A 93 -0.63 7.29 -16.01
C ARG A 93 0.65 7.03 -15.21
N LEU A 94 0.63 5.99 -14.40
CA LEU A 94 1.79 5.64 -13.60
C LEU A 94 2.99 5.32 -14.48
N LYS A 95 2.77 4.65 -15.61
CA LYS A 95 3.84 4.33 -16.53
C LYS A 95 4.53 5.56 -17.12
N ARG A 96 3.87 6.71 -17.08
CA ARG A 96 4.41 7.96 -17.59
C ARG A 96 4.89 8.87 -16.48
N SER A 97 5.00 8.36 -15.28
CA SER A 97 5.37 9.16 -14.12
C SER A 97 6.81 8.90 -13.74
N GLU A 98 7.35 9.82 -12.95
CA GLU A 98 8.59 9.57 -12.24
C GLU A 98 8.17 9.14 -10.84
N THR A 99 8.54 7.94 -10.46
CA THR A 99 8.14 7.40 -9.17
C THR A 99 9.34 6.90 -8.40
N LEU A 100 9.46 7.37 -7.18
CA LEU A 100 10.50 6.93 -6.28
C LEU A 100 9.85 6.12 -5.17
N PHE A 101 10.33 4.89 -4.99
CA PHE A 101 9.85 4.04 -3.91
C PHE A 101 10.85 4.02 -2.76
N SER A 102 10.34 4.11 -1.55
CA SER A 102 11.13 3.95 -0.36
C SER A 102 10.57 2.76 0.42
N VAL A 103 11.43 1.81 0.71
CA VAL A 103 11.08 0.61 1.47
C VAL A 103 11.89 0.64 2.76
N PRO A 104 11.35 0.14 3.87
CA PRO A 104 12.07 0.14 5.15
C PRO A 104 13.44 -0.52 5.03
N CYS A 105 14.39 -0.02 5.81
CA CYS A 105 15.77 -0.46 5.76
C CYS A 105 15.96 -1.96 5.97
N GLY A 106 15.14 -2.56 6.81
CA GLY A 106 15.25 -3.98 7.07
C GLY A 106 15.11 -4.84 5.85
N ALA A 107 14.32 -4.39 4.88
CA ALA A 107 14.08 -5.15 3.67
C ALA A 107 15.25 -5.06 2.70
N SER A 108 16.10 -4.11 2.89
CA SER A 108 17.13 -3.80 1.90
C SER A 108 18.33 -4.73 1.90
N GLU A 109 18.47 -5.59 2.91
CA GLU A 109 19.61 -6.47 2.96
C GLU A 109 19.81 -7.27 1.69
N GLY A 110 18.74 -7.86 1.20
CA GLY A 110 18.81 -8.61 -0.03
C GLY A 110 18.75 -7.75 -1.28
N LEU A 111 18.55 -6.48 -1.13
CA LEU A 111 18.44 -5.56 -2.26
C LEU A 111 19.69 -4.73 -2.48
N LYS A 112 20.58 -4.78 -1.55
CA LYS A 112 21.82 -4.01 -1.64
C LYS A 112 22.77 -4.57 -2.66
#